data_0503b33110f3c5fb53fa1696f81494ad
#
_entry.id   0503b33110f3c5fb53fa1696f81494ad
#
_cell.length_a   1.000
_cell.length_b   1.000
_cell.length_c   1.000
_cell.angle_alpha   90.00
_cell.angle_beta   90.00
_cell.angle_gamma   90.00
#
_symmetry.space_group_name_H-M   'P 1'
#
loop_
_entity.id
_entity.type
_entity.pdbx_description
1 polymer ?
#
loop_
_entity_poly.entity_id
_entity_poly.type
_entity_poly.pdbx_seq_one_letter_code
_entity_poly.pdbx_strand_id
1 'polypeptide(L)'
;MNLPNKLTVLRVIMVPFFVFFMLTDVGGTANKWIALVLFIVASLTDMLDGKIARKYNLVTNFGKFMDPLADKLLVCSAMICLIPSGKLPTAVVIVIIAREFIISGFRLVASDNGVVIAANYWGKFKTVSQMVMIIVLIADFGGVFDMVGTVLIWIATALTVISLVDYVWANREVLTKGGM
;
A
#
# COMPACT_ATOMS: atom_id res chain seq x y z
N MET A 1 9.73 10.67 -20.88
CA MET A 1 8.84 10.22 -19.77
C MET A 1 7.70 11.22 -19.64
N ASN A 2 6.46 10.75 -19.64
CA ASN A 2 5.31 11.58 -19.37
C ASN A 2 5.18 11.93 -17.87
N LEU A 3 4.30 12.88 -17.53
CA LEU A 3 4.13 13.35 -16.15
C LEU A 3 3.79 12.23 -15.15
N PRO A 4 2.81 11.32 -15.40
CA PRO A 4 2.55 10.19 -14.50
C PRO A 4 3.79 9.36 -14.20
N ASN A 5 4.55 8.94 -15.21
CA ASN A 5 5.75 8.14 -15.01
C ASN A 5 6.83 8.86 -14.17
N LYS A 6 6.93 10.19 -14.28
CA LYS A 6 7.86 10.98 -13.44
C LYS A 6 7.41 10.95 -11.98
N LEU A 7 6.10 11.03 -11.70
CA LEU A 7 5.56 10.96 -10.35
C LEU A 7 5.77 9.57 -9.73
N THR A 8 5.62 8.50 -10.51
CA THR A 8 5.92 7.13 -10.05
C THR A 8 7.39 6.98 -9.67
N VAL A 9 8.32 7.45 -10.52
CA VAL A 9 9.77 7.40 -10.23
C VAL A 9 10.10 8.24 -9.01
N LEU A 10 9.54 9.45 -8.88
CA LEU A 10 9.72 10.31 -7.71
C LEU A 10 9.30 9.58 -6.44
N ARG A 11 8.15 8.88 -6.45
CA ARG A 11 7.68 8.08 -5.31
C ARG A 11 8.68 6.98 -4.94
N VAL A 12 9.21 6.24 -5.91
CA VAL A 12 10.22 5.19 -5.65
C VAL A 12 11.47 5.81 -5.02
N ILE A 13 11.90 7.01 -5.45
CA ILE A 13 13.02 7.72 -4.85
C ILE A 13 12.69 8.21 -3.44
N MET A 14 11.45 8.61 -3.15
CA MET A 14 11.04 9.06 -1.81
C MET A 14 11.07 7.94 -0.77
N VAL A 15 10.87 6.67 -1.17
CA VAL A 15 10.84 5.54 -0.22
C VAL A 15 12.14 5.39 0.59
N PRO A 16 13.35 5.37 0.02
CA PRO A 16 14.58 5.31 0.80
C PRO A 16 14.73 6.47 1.80
N PHE A 17 14.34 7.69 1.40
CA PHE A 17 14.36 8.83 2.33
C PHE A 17 13.35 8.65 3.46
N PHE A 18 12.14 8.20 3.16
CA PHE A 18 11.15 7.86 4.16
C PHE A 18 11.70 6.83 5.17
N VAL A 19 12.26 5.72 4.67
CA VAL A 19 12.85 4.66 5.51
C VAL A 19 14.00 5.20 6.35
N PHE A 20 14.86 6.05 5.79
CA PHE A 20 15.95 6.69 6.51
C PHE A 20 15.43 7.49 7.72
N PHE A 21 14.44 8.37 7.53
CA PHE A 21 13.87 9.17 8.62
C PHE A 21 13.04 8.33 9.61
N MET A 22 12.51 7.19 9.20
CA MET A 22 11.81 6.27 10.10
C MET A 22 12.74 5.45 11.01
N LEU A 23 13.97 5.15 10.53
CA LEU A 23 14.89 4.23 11.23
C LEU A 23 16.09 4.93 11.88
N THR A 24 16.25 6.24 11.68
CA THR A 24 17.37 7.01 12.27
C THR A 24 16.86 8.12 13.18
N ASP A 25 17.72 8.57 14.11
CA ASP A 25 17.42 9.70 15.02
C ASP A 25 18.14 10.99 14.64
N VAL A 26 18.62 11.12 13.39
CA VAL A 26 19.45 12.25 12.92
C VAL A 26 18.79 13.62 13.14
N GLY A 27 17.49 13.73 12.97
CA GLY A 27 16.72 14.96 13.17
C GLY A 27 15.91 14.99 14.48
N GLY A 28 16.12 14.04 15.38
CA GLY A 28 15.39 13.96 16.66
C GLY A 28 13.88 13.87 16.44
N THR A 29 13.10 14.68 17.16
CA THR A 29 11.63 14.70 17.07
C THR A 29 11.09 15.12 15.70
N ALA A 30 11.90 15.79 14.86
CA ALA A 30 11.49 16.17 13.51
C ALA A 30 11.39 14.98 12.56
N ASN A 31 12.13 13.90 12.79
CA ASN A 31 12.18 12.73 11.91
C ASN A 31 10.81 12.13 11.64
N LYS A 32 9.99 11.96 12.68
CA LYS A 32 8.64 11.42 12.52
C LYS A 32 7.75 12.31 11.65
N TRP A 33 7.88 13.63 11.78
CA TRP A 33 7.10 14.57 10.97
C TRP A 33 7.56 14.62 9.52
N ILE A 34 8.89 14.54 9.28
CA ILE A 34 9.45 14.43 7.94
C ILE A 34 8.98 13.13 7.27
N ALA A 35 9.09 12.01 7.98
CA ALA A 35 8.59 10.72 7.49
C ALA A 35 7.08 10.75 7.20
N LEU A 36 6.28 11.35 8.10
CA LEU A 36 4.85 11.50 7.91
C LEU A 36 4.51 12.31 6.65
N VAL A 37 5.17 13.45 6.46
CA VAL A 37 4.98 14.30 5.27
C VAL A 37 5.39 13.54 4.01
N LEU A 38 6.54 12.86 4.02
CA LEU A 38 7.00 12.05 2.88
C LEU A 38 5.98 10.95 2.52
N PHE A 39 5.44 10.24 3.52
CA PHE A 39 4.42 9.22 3.32
C PHE A 39 3.13 9.79 2.72
N ILE A 40 2.62 10.90 3.28
CA ILE A 40 1.40 11.55 2.80
C ILE A 40 1.59 12.08 1.37
N VAL A 41 2.69 12.78 1.09
CA VAL A 41 2.98 13.33 -0.24
C VAL A 41 3.12 12.20 -1.26
N ALA A 42 3.86 11.13 -0.93
CA ALA A 42 4.02 9.98 -1.81
C ALA A 42 2.67 9.28 -2.09
N SER A 43 1.81 9.13 -1.08
CA SER A 43 0.48 8.54 -1.23
C SER A 43 -0.47 9.42 -2.06
N LEU A 44 -0.41 10.74 -1.89
CA LEU A 44 -1.20 11.68 -2.69
C LEU A 44 -0.74 11.71 -4.16
N THR A 45 0.57 11.63 -4.42
CA THR A 45 1.10 11.56 -5.79
C THR A 45 0.60 10.32 -6.51
N ASP A 46 0.47 9.16 -5.85
CA ASP A 46 -0.13 7.95 -6.41
C ASP A 46 -1.58 8.16 -6.86
N MET A 47 -2.37 8.79 -6.01
CA MET A 47 -3.76 9.07 -6.34
C MET A 47 -3.89 10.06 -7.52
N LEU A 48 -2.95 11.01 -7.63
CA LEU A 48 -2.95 12.03 -8.68
C LEU A 48 -2.47 11.47 -10.02
N ASP A 49 -1.37 10.71 -10.06
CA ASP A 49 -0.81 10.18 -11.31
C ASP A 49 -1.79 9.21 -11.99
N GLY A 50 -2.45 8.34 -11.23
CA GLY A 50 -3.48 7.46 -11.75
C GLY A 50 -4.71 8.19 -12.31
N LYS A 51 -5.11 9.32 -11.71
CA LYS A 51 -6.20 10.17 -12.23
C LYS A 51 -5.78 10.91 -13.51
N ILE A 52 -4.56 11.48 -13.51
CA ILE A 52 -3.99 12.22 -14.65
C ILE A 52 -3.80 11.27 -15.84
N ALA A 53 -3.19 10.11 -15.62
CA ALA A 53 -2.94 9.12 -16.67
C ALA A 53 -4.23 8.70 -17.38
N ARG A 54 -5.31 8.46 -16.61
CA ARG A 54 -6.63 8.09 -17.18
C ARG A 54 -7.31 9.26 -17.88
N LYS A 55 -7.28 10.46 -17.28
CA LYS A 55 -7.96 11.64 -17.86
C LYS A 55 -7.35 12.09 -19.17
N TYR A 56 -6.04 11.98 -19.31
CA TYR A 56 -5.30 12.46 -20.49
C TYR A 56 -4.83 11.34 -21.42
N ASN A 57 -5.28 10.08 -21.22
CA ASN A 57 -4.86 8.92 -22.01
C ASN A 57 -3.33 8.73 -22.07
N LEU A 58 -2.63 9.06 -20.98
CA LEU A 58 -1.17 8.96 -20.85
C LEU A 58 -0.70 7.64 -20.24
N VAL A 59 -1.53 6.62 -20.31
CA VAL A 59 -1.22 5.29 -19.76
C VAL A 59 -0.11 4.64 -20.59
N THR A 60 0.99 4.28 -19.93
CA THR A 60 2.15 3.61 -20.56
C THR A 60 2.32 2.20 -20.02
N ASN A 61 3.03 1.33 -20.74
CA ASN A 61 3.38 0.00 -20.24
C ASN A 61 4.26 0.08 -18.99
N PHE A 62 5.17 1.07 -18.92
CA PHE A 62 5.97 1.34 -17.74
C PHE A 62 5.09 1.69 -16.52
N GLY A 63 4.14 2.63 -16.66
CA GLY A 63 3.23 3.01 -15.58
C GLY A 63 2.37 1.84 -15.10
N LYS A 64 1.76 1.08 -16.04
CA LYS A 64 0.97 -0.11 -15.69
C LYS A 64 1.72 -1.12 -14.81
N PHE A 65 3.04 -1.24 -15.01
CA PHE A 65 3.89 -2.14 -14.23
C PHE A 65 4.40 -1.51 -12.95
N MET A 66 4.93 -0.27 -13.04
CA MET A 66 5.63 0.39 -11.93
C MET A 66 4.70 0.99 -10.88
N ASP A 67 3.52 1.52 -11.26
CA ASP A 67 2.59 2.15 -10.32
C ASP A 67 2.15 1.20 -9.19
N PRO A 68 1.67 -0.03 -9.48
CA PRO A 68 1.30 -0.98 -8.43
C PRO A 68 2.48 -1.44 -7.57
N LEU A 69 3.72 -1.43 -8.11
CA LEU A 69 4.91 -1.80 -7.36
C LEU A 69 5.34 -0.67 -6.43
N ALA A 70 5.37 0.57 -6.92
CA ALA A 70 5.76 1.75 -6.14
C ALA A 70 4.82 1.99 -4.96
N ASP A 71 3.50 1.85 -5.16
CA ASP A 71 2.49 1.94 -4.09
C ASP A 71 2.75 0.89 -3.00
N LYS A 72 2.92 -0.37 -3.38
CA LYS A 72 3.20 -1.44 -2.43
C LYS A 72 4.54 -1.25 -1.71
N LEU A 73 5.57 -0.80 -2.42
CA LEU A 73 6.88 -0.56 -1.83
C LEU A 73 6.78 0.47 -0.70
N LEU A 74 6.08 1.59 -0.91
CA LEU A 74 5.88 2.62 0.11
C LEU A 74 5.14 2.07 1.34
N VAL A 75 3.98 1.43 1.12
CA VAL A 75 3.10 0.95 2.19
C VAL A 75 3.75 -0.20 2.97
N CYS A 76 4.39 -1.16 2.29
CA CYS A 76 5.11 -2.27 2.94
C CYS A 76 6.30 -1.75 3.76
N SER A 77 7.09 -0.82 3.20
CA SER A 77 8.22 -0.20 3.92
C SER A 77 7.74 0.52 5.18
N ALA A 78 6.63 1.27 5.10
CA ALA A 78 6.08 1.96 6.26
C ALA A 78 5.67 0.99 7.37
N MET A 79 4.98 -0.10 7.03
CA MET A 79 4.58 -1.12 8.01
C MET A 79 5.79 -1.81 8.65
N ILE A 80 6.81 -2.15 7.85
CA ILE A 80 8.03 -2.79 8.34
C ILE A 80 8.77 -1.85 9.31
N CYS A 81 8.88 -0.56 8.97
CA CYS A 81 9.52 0.45 9.83
C CYS A 81 8.79 0.68 11.16
N LEU A 82 7.50 0.35 11.26
CA LEU A 82 6.71 0.45 12.50
C LEU A 82 6.89 -0.75 13.44
N ILE A 83 7.50 -1.87 12.98
CA ILE A 83 7.72 -3.06 13.81
C ILE A 83 8.73 -2.78 14.94
N PRO A 84 9.94 -2.22 14.68
CA PRO A 84 10.93 -1.99 15.73
C PRO A 84 10.44 -1.07 16.85
N SER A 85 9.54 -0.14 16.56
CA SER A 85 8.93 0.75 17.56
C SER A 85 7.85 0.07 18.42
N GLY A 86 7.53 -1.20 18.16
CA GLY A 86 6.46 -1.93 18.86
C GLY A 86 5.03 -1.48 18.52
N LYS A 87 4.88 -0.53 17.60
CA LYS A 87 3.56 0.03 17.24
C LYS A 87 2.72 -0.86 16.35
N LEU A 88 3.37 -1.74 15.58
CA LEU A 88 2.67 -2.64 14.65
C LEU A 88 3.17 -4.09 14.86
N PRO A 89 2.28 -5.03 15.25
CA PRO A 89 2.68 -6.43 15.44
C PRO A 89 3.18 -7.08 14.15
N THR A 90 4.31 -7.78 14.22
CA THR A 90 4.92 -8.45 13.06
C THR A 90 3.95 -9.41 12.34
N ALA A 91 3.13 -10.14 13.09
CA ALA A 91 2.15 -11.06 12.50
C ALA A 91 1.12 -10.34 11.63
N VAL A 92 0.66 -9.14 12.05
CA VAL A 92 -0.24 -8.30 11.26
C VAL A 92 0.43 -7.85 9.97
N VAL A 93 1.68 -7.41 10.05
CA VAL A 93 2.46 -6.99 8.87
C VAL A 93 2.59 -8.14 7.87
N ILE A 94 2.92 -9.34 8.34
CA ILE A 94 3.04 -10.54 7.49
C ILE A 94 1.70 -10.82 6.79
N VAL A 95 0.58 -10.82 7.51
CA VAL A 95 -0.76 -11.09 6.94
C VAL A 95 -1.11 -10.06 5.86
N ILE A 96 -0.87 -8.78 6.13
CA ILE A 96 -1.19 -7.72 5.18
C ILE A 96 -0.31 -7.82 3.92
N ILE A 97 1.01 -8.02 4.09
CA ILE A 97 1.94 -8.13 2.97
C ILE A 97 1.65 -9.39 2.15
N ALA A 98 1.41 -10.54 2.80
CA ALA A 98 1.07 -11.78 2.11
C ALA A 98 -0.17 -11.59 1.21
N ARG A 99 -1.23 -10.94 1.72
CA ARG A 99 -2.41 -10.63 0.92
C ARG A 99 -2.09 -9.74 -0.28
N GLU A 100 -1.24 -8.72 -0.11
CA GLU A 100 -0.86 -7.83 -1.22
C GLU A 100 -0.18 -8.60 -2.35
N PHE A 101 0.72 -9.51 -2.02
CA PHE A 101 1.42 -10.32 -3.01
C PHE A 101 0.52 -11.39 -3.63
N ILE A 102 -0.29 -12.08 -2.84
CA ILE A 102 -1.23 -13.11 -3.33
C ILE A 102 -2.19 -12.50 -4.37
N ILE A 103 -2.85 -11.39 -4.04
CA ILE A 103 -3.79 -10.76 -4.98
C ILE A 103 -3.08 -10.19 -6.20
N SER A 104 -1.85 -9.70 -6.05
CA SER A 104 -1.11 -9.17 -7.19
C SER A 104 -0.65 -10.27 -8.13
N GLY A 105 -0.16 -11.39 -7.59
CA GLY A 105 0.16 -12.58 -8.37
C GLY A 105 -1.07 -13.13 -9.09
N PHE A 106 -2.19 -13.19 -8.38
CA PHE A 106 -3.46 -13.65 -8.96
C PHE A 106 -3.91 -12.78 -10.14
N ARG A 107 -3.80 -11.45 -10.01
CA ARG A 107 -4.11 -10.53 -11.12
C ARG A 107 -3.16 -10.66 -12.29
N LEU A 108 -1.88 -10.94 -12.02
CA LEU A 108 -0.89 -11.13 -13.06
C LEU A 108 -1.22 -12.39 -13.89
N VAL A 109 -1.49 -13.51 -13.22
CA VAL A 109 -1.89 -14.76 -13.87
C VAL A 109 -3.20 -14.61 -14.66
N ALA A 110 -4.20 -13.93 -14.08
CA ALA A 110 -5.45 -13.66 -14.78
C ALA A 110 -5.24 -12.80 -16.03
N SER A 111 -4.41 -11.77 -15.94
CA SER A 111 -4.09 -10.87 -17.06
C SER A 111 -3.35 -11.60 -18.18
N ASP A 112 -2.47 -12.55 -17.86
CA ASP A 112 -1.75 -13.38 -18.82
C ASP A 112 -2.71 -14.30 -19.59
N ASN A 113 -3.78 -14.75 -18.92
CA ASN A 113 -4.88 -15.50 -19.52
C ASN A 113 -5.95 -14.62 -20.18
N GLY A 114 -5.70 -13.32 -20.38
CA GLY A 114 -6.63 -12.39 -21.02
C GLY A 114 -7.82 -11.97 -20.13
N VAL A 115 -7.83 -12.34 -18.85
CA VAL A 115 -8.91 -12.02 -17.90
C VAL A 115 -8.52 -10.80 -17.06
N VAL A 116 -9.30 -9.71 -17.18
CA VAL A 116 -9.08 -8.50 -16.38
C VAL A 116 -9.97 -8.54 -15.14
N ILE A 117 -9.34 -8.74 -13.97
CA ILE A 117 -10.06 -8.74 -12.69
C ILE A 117 -10.07 -7.34 -12.08
N ALA A 118 -11.28 -6.78 -11.90
CA ALA A 118 -11.46 -5.47 -11.28
C ALA A 118 -11.22 -5.51 -9.76
N ALA A 119 -10.90 -4.35 -9.18
CA ALA A 119 -10.81 -4.20 -7.72
C ALA A 119 -12.22 -4.22 -7.12
N ASN A 120 -12.42 -5.06 -6.09
CA ASN A 120 -13.66 -5.11 -5.34
C ASN A 120 -13.77 -3.96 -4.29
N TYR A 121 -14.97 -3.75 -3.74
CA TYR A 121 -15.21 -2.71 -2.73
C TYR A 121 -14.39 -2.95 -1.46
N TRP A 122 -14.28 -4.19 -0.97
CA TRP A 122 -13.53 -4.55 0.22
C TRP A 122 -12.05 -4.18 0.08
N GLY A 123 -11.46 -4.36 -1.11
CA GLY A 123 -10.10 -3.94 -1.39
C GLY A 123 -9.88 -2.43 -1.31
N LYS A 124 -10.88 -1.62 -1.69
CA LYS A 124 -10.80 -0.15 -1.57
C LYS A 124 -10.84 0.29 -0.09
N PHE A 125 -11.80 -0.22 0.69
CA PHE A 125 -11.90 0.08 2.11
C PHE A 125 -10.67 -0.36 2.88
N LYS A 126 -10.13 -1.55 2.57
CA LYS A 126 -8.88 -2.05 3.15
C LYS A 126 -7.73 -1.07 2.90
N THR A 127 -7.54 -0.60 1.67
CA THR A 127 -6.44 0.31 1.34
C THR A 127 -6.56 1.64 2.09
N VAL A 128 -7.76 2.22 2.14
CA VAL A 128 -7.98 3.48 2.88
C VAL A 128 -7.73 3.29 4.38
N SER A 129 -8.29 2.24 5.00
CA SER A 129 -8.09 1.97 6.43
C SER A 129 -6.63 1.73 6.78
N GLN A 130 -5.88 1.04 5.91
CA GLN A 130 -4.46 0.80 6.08
C GLN A 130 -3.63 2.09 5.98
N MET A 131 -3.93 2.98 5.03
CA MET A 131 -3.27 4.28 4.93
C MET A 131 -3.52 5.15 6.16
N VAL A 132 -4.77 5.23 6.63
CA VAL A 132 -5.12 5.97 7.86
C VAL A 132 -4.41 5.37 9.07
N MET A 133 -4.38 4.04 9.21
CA MET A 133 -3.64 3.35 10.26
C MET A 133 -2.17 3.76 10.27
N ILE A 134 -1.48 3.70 9.13
CA ILE A 134 -0.06 4.04 9.03
C ILE A 134 0.18 5.50 9.42
N ILE A 135 -0.65 6.44 8.94
CA ILE A 135 -0.56 7.87 9.27
C ILE A 135 -0.68 8.08 10.78
N VAL A 136 -1.68 7.48 11.43
CA VAL A 136 -1.90 7.62 12.87
C VAL A 136 -0.74 7.03 13.66
N LEU A 137 -0.21 5.87 13.26
CA LEU A 137 0.91 5.20 13.93
C LEU A 137 2.23 5.98 13.77
N ILE A 138 2.49 6.61 12.63
CA ILE A 138 3.68 7.46 12.43
C ILE A 138 3.53 8.76 13.22
N ALA A 139 2.37 9.40 13.20
CA ALA A 139 2.12 10.67 13.89
C ALA A 139 2.33 10.57 15.39
N ASP A 140 1.99 9.41 16.01
CA ASP A 140 2.30 9.10 17.39
C ASP A 140 1.98 10.23 18.37
N PHE A 141 0.71 10.60 18.42
CA PHE A 141 0.26 11.69 19.29
C PHE A 141 0.14 11.29 20.76
N GLY A 142 0.18 9.97 21.06
CA GLY A 142 0.00 9.44 22.41
C GLY A 142 -1.45 9.48 22.94
N GLY A 143 -1.66 8.93 24.14
CA GLY A 143 -2.95 8.99 24.83
C GLY A 143 -4.08 8.28 24.07
N VAL A 144 -5.16 9.00 23.76
CA VAL A 144 -6.33 8.44 23.07
C VAL A 144 -5.98 7.93 21.66
N PHE A 145 -4.96 8.50 21.01
CA PHE A 145 -4.55 8.09 19.67
C PHE A 145 -3.88 6.71 19.66
N ASP A 146 -3.32 6.24 20.76
CA ASP A 146 -2.76 4.87 20.86
C ASP A 146 -3.89 3.84 20.78
N MET A 147 -5.02 4.13 21.45
CA MET A 147 -6.22 3.29 21.34
C MET A 147 -6.79 3.32 19.90
N VAL A 148 -6.88 4.51 19.30
CA VAL A 148 -7.32 4.66 17.89
C VAL A 148 -6.41 3.87 16.95
N GLY A 149 -5.08 3.95 17.13
CA GLY A 149 -4.11 3.17 16.38
C GLY A 149 -4.35 1.67 16.50
N THR A 150 -4.56 1.17 17.71
CA THR A 150 -4.86 -0.24 17.98
C THR A 150 -6.15 -0.69 17.29
N VAL A 151 -7.22 0.10 17.37
CA VAL A 151 -8.49 -0.20 16.69
C VAL A 151 -8.29 -0.23 15.17
N LEU A 152 -7.55 0.72 14.61
CA LEU A 152 -7.27 0.77 13.17
C LEU A 152 -6.44 -0.43 12.71
N ILE A 153 -5.49 -0.93 13.50
CA ILE A 153 -4.72 -2.15 13.21
C ILE A 153 -5.68 -3.33 13.02
N TRP A 154 -6.60 -3.54 13.96
CA TRP A 154 -7.56 -4.64 13.88
C TRP A 154 -8.56 -4.48 12.74
N ILE A 155 -9.05 -3.27 12.48
CA ILE A 155 -9.93 -2.97 11.34
C ILE A 155 -9.20 -3.27 10.02
N ALA A 156 -7.97 -2.76 9.84
CA ALA A 156 -7.20 -2.99 8.62
C ALA A 156 -6.88 -4.48 8.42
N THR A 157 -6.58 -5.20 9.50
CA THR A 157 -6.33 -6.66 9.47
C THR A 157 -7.59 -7.43 9.08
N ALA A 158 -8.71 -7.15 9.73
CA ALA A 158 -9.99 -7.80 9.41
C ALA A 158 -10.41 -7.56 7.95
N LEU A 159 -10.36 -6.31 7.50
CA LEU A 159 -10.64 -5.97 6.10
C LEU A 159 -9.67 -6.64 5.12
N THR A 160 -8.40 -6.82 5.51
CA THR A 160 -7.40 -7.54 4.72
C THR A 160 -7.80 -8.99 4.52
N VAL A 161 -8.18 -9.69 5.59
CA VAL A 161 -8.60 -11.10 5.52
C VAL A 161 -9.91 -11.24 4.74
N ILE A 162 -10.92 -10.42 5.06
CA ILE A 162 -12.21 -10.42 4.36
C ILE A 162 -12.01 -10.20 2.86
N SER A 163 -11.21 -9.19 2.49
CA SER A 163 -10.97 -8.89 1.08
C SER A 163 -10.17 -9.97 0.34
N LEU A 164 -9.30 -10.72 1.04
CA LEU A 164 -8.60 -11.86 0.47
C LEU A 164 -9.57 -13.00 0.17
N VAL A 165 -10.37 -13.39 1.17
CA VAL A 165 -11.34 -14.48 1.03
C VAL A 165 -12.36 -14.17 -0.07
N ASP A 166 -12.95 -12.98 -0.03
CA ASP A 166 -13.92 -12.52 -1.04
C ASP A 166 -13.31 -12.53 -2.45
N TYR A 167 -12.07 -12.03 -2.59
CA TYR A 167 -11.40 -11.97 -3.88
C TYR A 167 -11.09 -13.35 -4.45
N VAL A 168 -10.55 -14.25 -3.63
CA VAL A 168 -10.23 -15.64 -4.06
C VAL A 168 -11.50 -16.41 -4.38
N TRP A 169 -12.55 -16.25 -3.55
CA TRP A 169 -13.83 -16.92 -3.79
C TRP A 169 -14.51 -16.45 -5.07
N ALA A 170 -14.57 -15.14 -5.30
CA ALA A 170 -15.17 -14.55 -6.49
C ALA A 170 -14.45 -14.94 -7.79
N ASN A 171 -13.15 -15.21 -7.72
CA ASN A 171 -12.32 -15.49 -8.91
C ASN A 171 -11.74 -16.92 -8.93
N ARG A 172 -12.33 -17.85 -8.17
CA ARG A 172 -11.86 -19.25 -8.07
C ARG A 172 -11.74 -19.98 -9.40
N GLU A 173 -12.58 -19.61 -10.39
CA GLU A 173 -12.54 -20.22 -11.71
C GLU A 173 -11.25 -19.95 -12.48
N VAL A 174 -10.58 -18.84 -12.21
CA VAL A 174 -9.28 -18.52 -12.79
C VAL A 174 -8.21 -19.52 -12.34
N LEU A 175 -8.30 -20.00 -11.08
CA LEU A 175 -7.39 -21.05 -10.56
C LEU A 175 -7.67 -22.41 -11.16
N THR A 176 -8.94 -22.74 -11.42
CA THR A 176 -9.32 -24.08 -11.87
C THR A 176 -9.32 -24.23 -13.39
N LYS A 177 -9.52 -23.14 -14.15
CA LYS A 177 -9.57 -23.16 -15.62
C LYS A 177 -8.26 -22.67 -16.27
N GLY A 178 -7.37 -22.04 -15.54
CA GLY A 178 -6.06 -21.62 -16.01
C GLY A 178 -5.04 -22.75 -15.94
N GLY A 179 -5.24 -23.80 -16.74
CA GLY A 179 -4.39 -24.95 -17.01
C GLY A 179 -3.18 -25.17 -16.07
N MET A 180 -3.40 -25.84 -14.94
CA MET A 180 -2.38 -26.72 -14.38
C MET A 180 -2.49 -28.08 -15.02
#